data_4926874a9524045c189af3d4f4db7aa1
#
_entry.id   4926874a9524045c189af3d4f4db7aa1
#
_cell.length_a   1.000
_cell.length_b   1.000
_cell.length_c   1.000
_cell.angle_alpha   90.00
_cell.angle_beta   90.00
_cell.angle_gamma   90.00
#
_symmetry.space_group_name_H-M   'P 1'
#
loop_
_entity.id
_entity.type
_entity.pdbx_description
1 polymer ?
#
loop_
_entity_poly.entity_id
_entity_poly.type
_entity_poly.pdbx_seq_one_letter_code
_entity_poly.pdbx_strand_id
1 'polypeptide(L)'
;MDGKSWRVGGALAALLALVLLCGTRAEDAKEKDAGTAEDFKGKTFDLKEKGKASVTLAFPAGRKATVTVKSKEKSDVNLYVYDAAKKVVAKDESPGPDCDVSFTPKEAGKYTLEVVNKGPGANSSTLTVKLAKE
;
A
#
# COMPACT_ATOMS: atom_id res chain seq x y z
N MET A 1 -20.51 -0.12 45.82
CA MET A 1 -20.46 -0.16 45.39
C MET A 1 -20.26 -0.25 44.52
N ASP A 2 -19.96 -0.14 44.60
CA ASP A 2 -19.64 -0.23 43.76
C ASP A 2 -19.29 -0.35 42.83
N GLY A 3 -19.34 -0.34 42.85
CA GLY A 3 -18.94 -0.29 41.93
C GLY A 3 -18.50 -0.38 41.36
N LYS A 4 -18.21 -0.24 41.53
CA LYS A 4 -17.68 -0.28 40.91
C LYS A 4 -17.30 -0.67 39.99
N SER A 5 -17.40 -0.72 40.06
CA SER A 5 -16.97 -1.05 39.14
C SER A 5 -16.86 -0.93 38.16
N TRP A 6 -16.77 -0.63 38.23
CA TRP A 6 -16.66 -0.36 37.14
C TRP A 6 -15.93 -0.04 36.39
N ARG A 7 -15.80 0.35 36.73
CA ARG A 7 -15.03 0.80 36.11
C ARG A 7 -14.29 0.35 35.49
N VAL A 8 -14.30 0.12 35.82
CA VAL A 8 -13.53 -0.24 35.14
C VAL A 8 -13.24 -0.38 34.10
N GLY A 9 -13.42 -0.22 34.19
CA GLY A 9 -13.03 -0.28 33.20
C GLY A 9 -12.63 0.00 32.39
N GLY A 10 -12.54 0.45 32.72
CA GLY A 10 -11.90 0.78 32.01
C GLY A 10 -11.33 0.75 31.30
N ALA A 11 -11.20 1.00 31.65
CA ALA A 11 -10.48 1.00 31.02
C ALA A 11 -10.16 0.75 30.07
N LEU A 12 -10.38 0.82 30.21
CA LEU A 12 -10.03 0.64 29.36
C LEU A 12 -9.71 0.79 28.38
N ALA A 13 -9.88 1.15 28.71
CA ALA A 13 -9.56 1.36 27.88
C ALA A 13 -8.88 1.55 27.26
N ALA A 14 -8.71 1.82 27.76
CA ALA A 14 -7.98 2.01 27.26
C ALA A 14 -7.39 1.67 26.55
N LEU A 15 -7.51 1.68 26.73
CA LEU A 15 -6.99 1.42 26.06
C LEU A 15 -6.78 1.40 25.05
N LEU A 16 -6.89 1.67 25.05
CA LEU A 16 -6.89 1.70 24.14
C LEU A 16 -6.38 2.04 23.47
N ALA A 17 -6.18 2.42 23.95
CA ALA A 17 -5.70 2.78 23.41
C ALA A 17 -5.06 2.72 22.86
N LEU A 18 -4.94 2.85 23.16
CA LEU A 18 -4.38 2.86 22.68
C LEU A 18 -3.94 2.63 21.89
N VAL A 19 -3.94 2.65 22.01
CA VAL A 19 -3.66 2.49 21.21
C VAL A 19 -3.49 2.80 20.37
N LEU A 20 -3.32 3.32 20.61
CA LEU A 20 -3.31 3.75 19.90
C LEU A 20 -2.69 3.91 19.38
N LEU A 21 -2.31 4.07 19.79
CA LEU A 21 -1.79 4.29 19.36
C LEU A 21 -1.20 4.00 18.69
N CYS A 22 -1.07 3.87 18.87
CA CYS A 22 -0.46 3.63 18.28
C CYS A 22 -0.13 3.98 17.45
N GLY A 23 -0.09 4.30 17.61
CA GLY A 23 0.10 4.74 16.69
C GLY A 23 0.91 5.04 16.12
N THR A 24 1.27 5.26 16.31
CA THR A 24 2.02 5.69 15.75
C THR A 24 2.49 5.36 14.64
N ARG A 25 2.65 5.19 14.37
CA ARG A 25 2.98 4.91 13.28
C ARG A 25 2.46 5.44 12.20
N ALA A 26 1.99 6.24 12.40
CA ALA A 26 1.18 6.83 11.40
C ALA A 26 1.98 7.45 10.31
N GLU A 27 3.10 7.98 10.60
CA GLU A 27 3.83 8.68 9.56
C GLU A 27 4.40 7.78 8.52
N ASP A 28 4.66 6.53 8.84
CA ASP A 28 5.09 5.63 7.78
C ASP A 28 3.95 4.79 7.27
N ALA A 29 2.74 5.08 7.71
CA ALA A 29 1.57 4.38 7.24
C ALA A 29 0.99 5.14 6.07
N LYS A 30 1.56 4.94 4.91
CA LYS A 30 1.01 5.52 3.71
C LYS A 30 0.05 4.58 3.01
N GLU A 31 -0.26 3.48 3.65
CA GLU A 31 -1.20 2.53 3.12
C GLU A 31 -2.59 3.12 3.16
N LYS A 32 -3.31 3.02 2.07
CA LYS A 32 -4.61 3.63 1.94
C LYS A 32 -5.50 2.75 1.12
N ASP A 33 -6.72 2.53 1.61
CA ASP A 33 -7.71 1.77 0.85
C ASP A 33 -8.26 2.68 -0.22
N ALA A 34 -7.95 2.39 -1.47
CA ALA A 34 -8.30 3.22 -2.60
C ALA A 34 -9.42 2.61 -3.44
N GLY A 35 -10.12 1.60 -2.92
CA GLY A 35 -11.24 1.02 -3.61
C GLY A 35 -10.86 -0.22 -4.40
N THR A 36 -11.37 -0.36 -5.60
CA THR A 36 -11.13 -1.53 -6.43
C THR A 36 -10.09 -1.23 -7.49
N ALA A 37 -9.42 -2.30 -7.92
CA ALA A 37 -8.44 -2.16 -9.00
C ALA A 37 -9.10 -1.72 -10.29
N GLU A 38 -10.32 -2.16 -10.53
CA GLU A 38 -11.03 -1.83 -11.76
C GLU A 38 -11.36 -0.34 -11.82
N ASP A 39 -11.70 0.27 -10.70
CA ASP A 39 -12.07 1.69 -10.65
C ASP A 39 -10.89 2.61 -10.40
N PHE A 40 -9.72 2.06 -10.18
CA PHE A 40 -8.54 2.87 -9.83
C PHE A 40 -8.07 3.64 -11.05
N LYS A 41 -7.99 4.96 -10.92
CA LYS A 41 -7.62 5.83 -12.04
C LYS A 41 -6.15 6.20 -12.04
N GLY A 42 -5.41 5.67 -11.09
CA GLY A 42 -4.01 6.03 -10.97
C GLY A 42 -3.79 7.03 -9.86
N LYS A 43 -2.57 7.09 -9.40
CA LYS A 43 -2.23 8.01 -8.32
C LYS A 43 -0.77 8.38 -8.42
N THR A 44 -0.48 9.66 -8.19
CA THR A 44 0.88 10.18 -8.19
C THR A 44 1.32 10.40 -6.76
N PHE A 45 2.50 9.89 -6.44
CA PHE A 45 3.11 10.06 -5.13
C PHE A 45 4.37 10.90 -5.28
N ASP A 46 4.50 11.89 -4.41
CA ASP A 46 5.75 12.65 -4.32
C ASP A 46 6.57 12.01 -3.22
N LEU A 47 7.63 11.34 -3.60
CA LEU A 47 8.43 10.54 -2.67
C LEU A 47 9.78 11.20 -2.46
N LYS A 48 10.13 11.37 -1.21
CA LYS A 48 11.49 11.79 -0.86
C LYS A 48 12.43 10.65 -1.10
N GLU A 49 13.71 10.95 -1.12
CA GLU A 49 14.72 9.92 -1.20
C GLU A 49 14.50 8.91 -0.06
N LYS A 50 14.50 7.62 -0.39
CA LYS A 50 14.24 6.52 0.55
C LYS A 50 12.80 6.49 1.05
N GLY A 51 11.93 7.35 0.52
CA GLY A 51 10.54 7.36 0.92
C GLY A 51 9.74 6.31 0.19
N LYS A 52 8.57 6.01 0.74
CA LYS A 52 7.67 5.03 0.13
C LYS A 52 6.24 5.42 0.36
N ALA A 53 5.36 4.89 -0.49
CA ALA A 53 3.92 5.09 -0.37
C ALA A 53 3.24 3.86 -0.88
N SER A 54 2.01 3.63 -0.42
CA SER A 54 1.27 2.45 -0.84
C SER A 54 -0.21 2.75 -0.94
N VAL A 55 -0.90 1.93 -1.72
CA VAL A 55 -2.36 1.93 -1.79
C VAL A 55 -2.81 0.48 -1.71
N THR A 56 -4.01 0.29 -1.16
CA THR A 56 -4.62 -1.04 -1.08
C THR A 56 -5.85 -1.03 -1.97
N LEU A 57 -5.91 -2.00 -2.87
CA LEU A 57 -7.00 -2.11 -3.83
C LEU A 57 -7.57 -3.52 -3.78
N ALA A 58 -8.86 -3.63 -4.04
CA ALA A 58 -9.51 -4.94 -4.17
C ALA A 58 -9.36 -5.43 -5.60
N PHE A 59 -8.86 -6.65 -5.75
CA PHE A 59 -8.64 -7.27 -7.06
C PHE A 59 -9.56 -8.48 -7.20
N PRO A 60 -10.13 -8.70 -8.39
CA PRO A 60 -10.89 -9.93 -8.63
C PRO A 60 -9.95 -11.10 -8.85
N ALA A 61 -10.43 -12.30 -8.55
CA ALA A 61 -9.66 -13.49 -8.82
C ALA A 61 -9.64 -13.80 -10.31
N GLY A 62 -8.52 -14.34 -10.78
CA GLY A 62 -8.43 -14.90 -12.12
C GLY A 62 -8.21 -13.91 -13.25
N ARG A 63 -8.15 -12.63 -12.97
CA ARG A 63 -7.89 -11.63 -14.02
C ARG A 63 -6.47 -11.11 -13.86
N LYS A 64 -5.72 -11.17 -14.93
CA LYS A 64 -4.35 -10.68 -14.93
C LYS A 64 -4.34 -9.18 -14.70
N ALA A 65 -3.55 -8.75 -13.74
CA ALA A 65 -3.40 -7.33 -13.42
C ALA A 65 -2.00 -6.90 -13.80
N THR A 66 -1.90 -5.75 -14.44
CA THR A 66 -0.63 -5.13 -14.77
C THR A 66 -0.54 -3.83 -14.00
N VAL A 67 0.53 -3.69 -13.21
CA VAL A 67 0.75 -2.51 -12.39
C VAL A 67 1.98 -1.81 -12.93
N THR A 68 1.85 -0.53 -13.22
CA THR A 68 2.92 0.25 -13.84
C THR A 68 3.20 1.48 -13.01
N VAL A 69 4.48 1.79 -12.83
CA VAL A 69 4.92 3.02 -12.17
C VAL A 69 5.77 3.80 -13.16
N LYS A 70 5.39 5.05 -13.38
CA LYS A 70 6.15 5.97 -14.22
C LYS A 70 6.59 7.14 -13.36
N SER A 71 7.85 7.47 -13.40
CA SER A 71 8.42 8.50 -12.55
C SER A 71 8.98 9.64 -13.39
N LYS A 72 8.97 10.84 -12.80
CA LYS A 72 9.46 12.02 -13.50
C LYS A 72 10.98 12.16 -13.42
N GLU A 73 11.54 11.78 -12.28
CA GLU A 73 12.98 11.91 -12.09
C GLU A 73 13.65 10.58 -12.36
N LYS A 74 14.96 10.57 -12.32
CA LYS A 74 15.72 9.38 -12.70
C LYS A 74 16.15 8.52 -11.51
N SER A 75 15.66 8.82 -10.33
CA SER A 75 16.01 7.99 -9.19
C SER A 75 15.46 6.59 -9.36
N ASP A 76 16.09 5.64 -8.69
CA ASP A 76 15.72 4.24 -8.75
C ASP A 76 14.46 4.00 -7.92
N VAL A 77 13.43 3.43 -8.54
CA VAL A 77 12.14 3.20 -7.89
C VAL A 77 11.83 1.72 -7.97
N ASN A 78 11.37 1.15 -6.86
CA ASN A 78 10.95 -0.24 -6.80
C ASN A 78 9.45 -0.33 -6.56
N LEU A 79 8.86 -1.42 -7.04
CA LEU A 79 7.43 -1.67 -6.89
C LEU A 79 7.25 -3.05 -6.29
N TYR A 80 6.38 -3.14 -5.28
CA TYR A 80 6.05 -4.40 -4.62
C TYR A 80 4.55 -4.54 -4.55
N VAL A 81 4.06 -5.76 -4.75
CA VAL A 81 2.65 -6.10 -4.57
C VAL A 81 2.57 -7.15 -3.49
N TYR A 82 1.76 -6.88 -2.47
CA TYR A 82 1.56 -7.78 -1.33
C TYR A 82 0.12 -8.25 -1.30
N ASP A 83 -0.08 -9.49 -0.90
CA ASP A 83 -1.44 -10.00 -0.68
C ASP A 83 -1.94 -9.59 0.70
N ALA A 84 -3.14 -10.06 1.07
CA ALA A 84 -3.73 -9.70 2.35
C ALA A 84 -2.92 -10.24 3.53
N ALA A 85 -2.14 -11.30 3.31
CA ALA A 85 -1.27 -11.86 4.33
C ALA A 85 0.10 -11.19 4.36
N LYS A 86 0.28 -10.12 3.59
CA LYS A 86 1.52 -9.34 3.52
C LYS A 86 2.67 -10.09 2.85
N LYS A 87 2.34 -11.07 2.04
CA LYS A 87 3.35 -11.77 1.25
C LYS A 87 3.51 -11.08 -0.09
N VAL A 88 4.75 -10.99 -0.56
CA VAL A 88 5.03 -10.41 -1.87
C VAL A 88 4.54 -11.39 -2.94
N VAL A 89 3.65 -10.92 -3.81
CA VAL A 89 3.16 -11.74 -4.93
C VAL A 89 3.74 -11.27 -6.25
N ALA A 90 4.29 -10.06 -6.32
CA ALA A 90 4.97 -9.55 -7.51
C ALA A 90 5.85 -8.40 -7.08
N LYS A 91 6.93 -8.18 -7.82
CA LYS A 91 7.82 -7.06 -7.53
C LYS A 91 8.64 -6.72 -8.75
N ASP A 92 9.10 -5.47 -8.80
CA ASP A 92 10.05 -5.02 -9.80
C ASP A 92 11.12 -4.22 -9.07
N GLU A 93 12.30 -4.79 -8.94
CA GLU A 93 13.43 -4.16 -8.29
C GLU A 93 14.53 -3.82 -9.30
N SER A 94 14.20 -3.85 -10.58
CA SER A 94 15.20 -3.50 -11.59
C SER A 94 15.58 -2.02 -11.44
N PRO A 95 16.81 -1.67 -11.82
CA PRO A 95 17.24 -0.28 -11.72
C PRO A 95 16.44 0.62 -12.65
N GLY A 96 16.20 1.84 -12.18
CA GLY A 96 15.58 2.84 -13.02
C GLY A 96 14.31 3.39 -12.40
N PRO A 97 13.75 4.42 -13.04
CA PRO A 97 12.61 5.14 -12.47
C PRO A 97 11.26 4.51 -12.77
N ASP A 98 11.19 3.58 -13.69
CA ASP A 98 9.92 2.99 -14.10
C ASP A 98 9.86 1.53 -13.68
N CYS A 99 8.65 1.09 -13.28
CA CYS A 99 8.42 -0.27 -12.85
C CYS A 99 7.22 -0.84 -13.56
N ASP A 100 7.21 -2.17 -13.71
CA ASP A 100 6.13 -2.85 -14.39
C ASP A 100 6.06 -4.28 -13.86
N VAL A 101 4.91 -4.67 -13.31
CA VAL A 101 4.70 -6.04 -12.85
C VAL A 101 3.35 -6.51 -13.34
N SER A 102 3.23 -7.83 -13.48
CA SER A 102 1.95 -8.47 -13.80
C SER A 102 1.75 -9.63 -12.84
N PHE A 103 0.53 -9.81 -12.41
CA PHE A 103 0.18 -10.96 -11.58
C PHE A 103 -1.28 -11.27 -11.76
N THR A 104 -1.65 -12.52 -11.49
CA THR A 104 -3.04 -12.95 -11.56
C THR A 104 -3.45 -13.41 -10.17
N PRO A 105 -4.33 -12.66 -9.49
CA PRO A 105 -4.75 -13.06 -8.15
C PRO A 105 -5.44 -14.42 -8.18
N LYS A 106 -5.04 -15.30 -7.28
CA LYS A 106 -5.71 -16.59 -7.15
C LYS A 106 -7.03 -16.45 -6.43
N GLU A 107 -7.11 -15.51 -5.50
CA GLU A 107 -8.32 -15.26 -4.74
C GLU A 107 -8.65 -13.79 -4.83
N ALA A 108 -9.94 -13.49 -4.89
CA ALA A 108 -10.37 -12.11 -4.80
C ALA A 108 -10.03 -11.58 -3.42
N GLY A 109 -9.59 -10.34 -3.35
CA GLY A 109 -9.24 -9.77 -2.07
C GLY A 109 -8.46 -8.49 -2.23
N LYS A 110 -7.95 -8.02 -1.11
CA LYS A 110 -7.21 -6.77 -1.10
C LYS A 110 -5.72 -7.03 -1.22
N TYR A 111 -5.10 -6.26 -2.10
CA TYR A 111 -3.66 -6.31 -2.34
C TYR A 111 -3.10 -4.93 -2.14
N THR A 112 -1.90 -4.85 -1.61
CA THR A 112 -1.25 -3.57 -1.34
C THR A 112 -0.14 -3.37 -2.36
N LEU A 113 -0.15 -2.20 -3.01
CA LEU A 113 0.84 -1.82 -3.99
C LEU A 113 1.75 -0.78 -3.35
N GLU A 114 3.03 -1.07 -3.24
CA GLU A 114 3.97 -0.19 -2.57
C GLU A 114 5.03 0.28 -3.55
N VAL A 115 5.25 1.60 -3.56
CA VAL A 115 6.27 2.24 -4.39
C VAL A 115 7.34 2.77 -3.47
N VAL A 116 8.59 2.41 -3.73
CA VAL A 116 9.72 2.80 -2.89
C VAL A 116 10.72 3.56 -3.74
N ASN A 117 11.07 4.76 -3.31
CA ASN A 117 12.10 5.55 -3.98
C ASN A 117 13.44 5.23 -3.34
N LYS A 118 14.27 4.49 -4.06
CA LYS A 118 15.60 4.11 -3.55
C LYS A 118 16.59 5.25 -3.69
N GLY A 119 16.25 6.27 -4.44
CA GLY A 119 17.12 7.42 -4.61
C GLY A 119 18.09 7.24 -5.74
N PRO A 120 18.99 8.19 -5.92
CA PRO A 120 19.14 9.42 -5.12
C PRO A 120 18.06 10.44 -5.47
N GLY A 121 17.75 11.27 -4.49
CA GLY A 121 16.86 12.39 -4.68
C GLY A 121 15.39 12.05 -4.64
N ALA A 122 14.56 13.07 -4.60
CA ALA A 122 13.12 12.93 -4.59
C ALA A 122 12.61 12.55 -5.97
N ASN A 123 11.44 11.92 -6.01
CA ASN A 123 10.84 11.52 -7.28
C ASN A 123 9.32 11.61 -7.16
N SER A 124 8.70 11.94 -8.27
CA SER A 124 7.25 11.94 -8.39
C SER A 124 6.86 10.74 -9.24
N SER A 125 6.18 9.79 -8.65
CA SER A 125 5.90 8.50 -9.30
C SER A 125 4.41 8.31 -9.45
N THR A 126 3.97 7.93 -10.64
CA THR A 126 2.56 7.68 -10.93
C THR A 126 2.32 6.20 -11.07
N LEU A 127 1.41 5.69 -10.25
CA LEU A 127 1.04 4.29 -10.21
C LEU A 127 -0.26 4.09 -10.97
N THR A 128 -0.30 3.13 -11.88
CA THR A 128 -1.51 2.79 -12.61
C THR A 128 -1.71 1.29 -12.58
N VAL A 129 -2.97 0.87 -12.71
CA VAL A 129 -3.34 -0.54 -12.70
C VAL A 129 -4.25 -0.80 -13.88
N LYS A 130 -4.00 -1.92 -14.56
CA LYS A 130 -4.81 -2.33 -15.69
C LYS A 130 -5.18 -3.80 -15.52
N LEU A 131 -6.45 -4.10 -15.63
CA LEU A 131 -6.94 -5.47 -15.56
C LEU A 131 -7.21 -5.98 -16.97
N ALA A 132 -6.79 -7.22 -17.24
CA ALA A 132 -7.10 -7.85 -18.51
C ALA A 132 -8.60 -8.07 -18.58
N LYS A 133 -9.12 -8.09 -19.81
CA LYS A 133 -10.54 -8.37 -20.01
C LYS A 133 -10.79 -9.84 -19.70
N GLU A 134 -12.01 -10.10 -19.24
CA GLU A 134 -12.42 -11.47 -18.97
C GLU A 134 -12.62 -12.26 -20.24
#